data_ca9eb34353e62204cd8fb7ebc3eba896
#
_entry.id   ca9eb34353e62204cd8fb7ebc3eba896
#
_cell.length_a   1.000
_cell.length_b   1.000
_cell.length_c   1.000
_cell.angle_alpha   90.00
_cell.angle_beta   90.00
_cell.angle_gamma   90.00
#
_symmetry.space_group_name_H-M   'P 1'
#
loop_
_entity.id
_entity.type
_entity.pdbx_description
1 polymer ?
#
loop_
_entity_poly.entity_id
_entity_poly.type
_entity_poly.pdbx_seq_one_letter_code
_entity_poly.pdbx_strand_id
1 'polypeptide(L)'
;GRAGAQQAGARDLVAIAEGIRRLPLIKKYLNDSIFEETKYFDSIINLDKDLIELSSKINNEIIENPPLSLTEGGLIYDGVNPILDGLRNQLDDHNEWLKLQELQEKKNSNINNLKLQYHRSFGYFLAVSKAKSLNVPDHWIRRQTLTNEERFVTPELKEREGKIFQVRARISQLEYELFCQLRILVGKKSK
;
A
#
# COMPACT_ATOMS: atom_id res chain seq x y z
N GLY A 1 -11.97 -22.88 -10.26
CA GLY A 1 -10.67 -22.73 -9.64
C GLY A 1 -10.70 -21.74 -8.47
N ARG A 2 -9.55 -21.36 -7.90
CA ARG A 2 -9.43 -20.48 -6.69
C ARG A 2 -10.10 -19.11 -6.87
N ALA A 3 -10.01 -18.53 -8.08
CA ALA A 3 -10.67 -17.25 -8.38
C ALA A 3 -12.19 -17.35 -8.32
N GLY A 4 -12.77 -18.39 -8.91
CA GLY A 4 -14.22 -18.64 -8.87
C GLY A 4 -14.75 -18.91 -7.47
N ALA A 5 -13.92 -19.51 -6.59
CA ALA A 5 -14.23 -19.75 -5.17
C ALA A 5 -13.92 -18.53 -4.27
N GLN A 6 -13.48 -17.40 -4.84
CA GLN A 6 -13.06 -16.18 -4.12
C GLN A 6 -11.90 -16.41 -3.13
N GLN A 7 -11.05 -17.41 -3.40
CA GLN A 7 -9.89 -17.77 -2.58
C GLN A 7 -8.56 -17.33 -3.22
N ALA A 8 -8.59 -16.77 -4.42
CA ALA A 8 -7.39 -16.26 -5.07
C ALA A 8 -6.86 -15.00 -4.37
N GLY A 9 -5.56 -14.95 -4.14
CA GLY A 9 -4.85 -13.77 -3.65
C GLY A 9 -4.45 -12.82 -4.79
N ALA A 10 -3.88 -11.66 -4.45
CA ALA A 10 -3.46 -10.67 -5.43
C ALA A 10 -2.40 -11.23 -6.39
N ARG A 11 -1.44 -12.01 -5.88
CA ARG A 11 -0.40 -12.68 -6.69
C ARG A 11 -1.00 -13.70 -7.66
N ASP A 12 -2.07 -14.39 -7.29
CA ASP A 12 -2.76 -15.32 -8.19
C ASP A 12 -3.40 -14.56 -9.38
N LEU A 13 -3.99 -13.38 -9.13
CA LEU A 13 -4.58 -12.56 -10.20
C LEU A 13 -3.50 -12.02 -11.14
N VAL A 14 -2.40 -11.52 -10.61
CA VAL A 14 -1.25 -11.06 -11.41
C VAL A 14 -0.69 -12.20 -12.26
N ALA A 15 -0.53 -13.41 -11.69
CA ALA A 15 -0.06 -14.58 -12.43
C ALA A 15 -1.02 -14.99 -13.57
N ILE A 16 -2.34 -14.90 -13.36
CA ILE A 16 -3.34 -15.13 -14.40
C ILE A 16 -3.19 -14.10 -15.51
N ALA A 17 -3.10 -12.81 -15.17
CA ALA A 17 -2.97 -11.73 -16.13
C ALA A 17 -1.68 -11.87 -16.96
N GLU A 18 -0.55 -12.18 -16.34
CA GLU A 18 0.71 -12.44 -17.00
C GLU A 18 0.65 -13.67 -17.91
N GLY A 19 -0.04 -14.73 -17.49
CA GLY A 19 -0.29 -15.91 -18.33
C GLY A 19 -1.03 -15.52 -19.61
N ILE A 20 -2.15 -14.80 -19.50
CA ILE A 20 -2.94 -14.33 -20.64
C ILE A 20 -2.10 -13.43 -21.55
N ARG A 21 -1.31 -12.50 -21.01
CA ARG A 21 -0.45 -11.59 -21.77
C ARG A 21 0.59 -12.31 -22.61
N ARG A 22 1.06 -13.49 -22.18
CA ARG A 22 2.05 -14.30 -22.90
C ARG A 22 1.47 -15.15 -24.02
N LEU A 23 0.17 -15.40 -24.04
CA LEU A 23 -0.46 -16.23 -25.06
C LEU A 23 -0.26 -15.72 -26.51
N PRO A 24 -0.30 -14.41 -26.83
CA PRO A 24 0.03 -13.91 -28.16
C PRO A 24 1.46 -14.21 -28.61
N LEU A 25 2.42 -14.26 -27.67
CA LEU A 25 3.80 -14.65 -27.99
C LEU A 25 3.89 -16.13 -28.37
N ILE A 26 3.19 -16.98 -27.64
CA ILE A 26 3.08 -18.43 -27.94
C ILE A 26 2.46 -18.59 -29.33
N LYS A 27 1.38 -17.85 -29.64
CA LYS A 27 0.77 -17.83 -30.97
C LYS A 27 1.79 -17.50 -32.05
N LYS A 28 2.62 -16.48 -31.87
CA LYS A 28 3.64 -16.09 -32.82
C LYS A 28 4.64 -17.22 -33.07
N TYR A 29 5.15 -17.84 -32.00
CA TYR A 29 6.09 -18.97 -32.12
C TYR A 29 5.45 -20.20 -32.81
N LEU A 30 4.17 -20.49 -32.59
CA LEU A 30 3.47 -21.59 -33.21
C LEU A 30 3.23 -21.33 -34.71
N ASN A 31 2.92 -20.10 -35.11
CA ASN A 31 2.75 -19.74 -36.53
C ASN A 31 4.09 -19.74 -37.30
N ASP A 32 5.21 -19.43 -36.63
CA ASP A 32 6.55 -19.44 -37.23
C ASP A 32 7.15 -20.87 -37.32
N SER A 33 6.56 -21.85 -36.65
CA SER A 33 6.95 -23.25 -36.71
C SER A 33 6.03 -24.03 -37.66
N ILE A 34 6.64 -24.94 -38.48
CA ILE A 34 6.04 -25.72 -39.58
C ILE A 34 4.95 -26.71 -39.08
N PHE A 35 4.19 -26.39 -38.07
CA PHE A 35 3.07 -27.22 -37.59
C PHE A 35 1.74 -26.79 -38.23
N GLU A 36 1.59 -27.00 -39.53
CA GLU A 36 0.39 -26.63 -40.29
C GLU A 36 -0.90 -27.43 -39.93
N GLU A 37 -0.87 -28.39 -39.03
CA GLU A 37 -1.99 -29.32 -38.86
C GLU A 37 -2.60 -29.44 -37.48
N THR A 38 -2.48 -28.48 -36.55
CA THR A 38 -3.12 -28.68 -35.28
C THR A 38 -4.24 -27.68 -34.98
N LYS A 39 -5.47 -28.00 -35.43
CA LYS A 39 -6.74 -27.45 -34.90
C LYS A 39 -6.81 -27.39 -33.35
N TYR A 40 -5.90 -28.08 -32.70
CA TYR A 40 -5.75 -28.13 -31.23
C TYR A 40 -5.38 -26.78 -30.64
N PHE A 41 -4.66 -25.93 -31.39
CA PHE A 41 -4.21 -24.63 -30.90
C PHE A 41 -5.14 -23.47 -31.29
N ASP A 42 -6.15 -23.70 -32.09
CA ASP A 42 -7.08 -22.64 -32.55
C ASP A 42 -7.80 -21.97 -31.39
N SER A 43 -8.15 -22.73 -30.35
CA SER A 43 -8.77 -22.19 -29.12
C SER A 43 -7.81 -21.34 -28.25
N ILE A 44 -6.50 -21.64 -28.32
CA ILE A 44 -5.45 -20.88 -27.63
C ILE A 44 -5.05 -19.65 -28.46
N ILE A 45 -5.18 -19.77 -29.77
CA ILE A 45 -4.81 -18.75 -30.77
C ILE A 45 -5.83 -17.62 -30.83
N ASN A 46 -7.12 -17.93 -30.68
CA ASN A 46 -8.22 -16.96 -30.69
C ASN A 46 -8.64 -16.59 -29.29
N LEU A 47 -7.76 -15.84 -28.58
CA LEU A 47 -8.08 -15.27 -27.29
C LEU A 47 -9.32 -14.38 -27.40
N ASP A 48 -10.28 -14.64 -26.52
CA ASP A 48 -11.41 -13.77 -26.34
C ASP A 48 -10.93 -12.37 -25.95
N LYS A 49 -11.46 -11.36 -26.65
CA LYS A 49 -11.18 -9.95 -26.38
C LYS A 49 -11.40 -9.59 -24.90
N ASP A 50 -12.41 -10.18 -24.29
CA ASP A 50 -12.74 -10.01 -22.89
C ASP A 50 -11.63 -10.49 -21.94
N LEU A 51 -10.87 -11.54 -22.28
CA LEU A 51 -9.74 -12.01 -21.51
C LEU A 51 -8.54 -11.06 -21.60
N ILE A 52 -8.32 -10.48 -22.76
CA ILE A 52 -7.25 -9.49 -22.97
C ILE A 52 -7.56 -8.23 -22.16
N GLU A 53 -8.79 -7.76 -22.21
CA GLU A 53 -9.24 -6.60 -21.41
C GLU A 53 -9.13 -6.87 -19.91
N LEU A 54 -9.51 -8.06 -19.47
CA LEU A 54 -9.38 -8.48 -18.05
C LEU A 54 -7.91 -8.51 -17.62
N SER A 55 -7.03 -9.09 -18.43
CA SER A 55 -5.58 -9.10 -18.16
C SER A 55 -5.03 -7.68 -18.03
N SER A 56 -5.37 -6.81 -18.97
CA SER A 56 -4.96 -5.41 -18.96
C SER A 56 -5.48 -4.69 -17.72
N LYS A 57 -6.74 -4.93 -17.34
CA LYS A 57 -7.34 -4.34 -16.15
C LYS A 57 -6.60 -4.77 -14.87
N ILE A 58 -6.30 -6.06 -14.71
CA ILE A 58 -5.56 -6.56 -13.55
C ILE A 58 -4.17 -5.91 -13.46
N ASN A 59 -3.43 -5.88 -14.58
CA ASN A 59 -2.08 -5.33 -14.63
C ASN A 59 -2.04 -3.81 -14.42
N ASN A 60 -3.11 -3.10 -14.73
CA ASN A 60 -3.22 -1.65 -14.52
C ASN A 60 -3.70 -1.29 -13.11
N GLU A 61 -4.36 -2.19 -12.39
CA GLU A 61 -4.93 -1.91 -11.07
C GLU A 61 -4.14 -2.51 -9.93
N ILE A 62 -3.59 -3.74 -10.07
CA ILE A 62 -2.79 -4.40 -9.03
C ILE A 62 -1.31 -4.16 -9.30
N ILE A 63 -0.55 -3.84 -8.26
CA ILE A 63 0.90 -3.68 -8.38
C ILE A 63 1.58 -4.99 -8.82
N GLU A 64 2.72 -4.89 -9.52
CA GLU A 64 3.42 -6.04 -10.10
C GLU A 64 3.81 -7.11 -9.07
N ASN A 65 4.28 -6.69 -7.90
CA ASN A 65 4.70 -7.56 -6.81
C ASN A 65 3.87 -7.32 -5.55
N PRO A 66 2.58 -7.75 -5.52
CA PRO A 66 1.70 -7.47 -4.40
C PRO A 66 2.13 -8.25 -3.14
N PRO A 67 1.90 -7.69 -1.94
CA PRO A 67 2.17 -8.38 -0.69
C PRO A 67 1.35 -9.67 -0.56
N LEU A 68 1.76 -10.56 0.35
CA LEU A 68 0.99 -11.77 0.68
C LEU A 68 -0.29 -11.43 1.44
N SER A 69 -0.18 -10.48 2.36
CA SER A 69 -1.32 -9.98 3.13
C SER A 69 -2.18 -9.07 2.26
N LEU A 70 -3.48 -9.36 2.24
CA LEU A 70 -4.47 -8.53 1.51
C LEU A 70 -5.00 -7.35 2.33
N THR A 71 -4.67 -7.30 3.62
CA THR A 71 -5.24 -6.33 4.58
C THR A 71 -4.25 -5.29 5.08
N GLU A 72 -2.98 -5.40 4.67
CA GLU A 72 -1.93 -4.45 5.09
C GLU A 72 -1.77 -3.26 4.13
N GLY A 73 -2.50 -3.27 3.02
CA GLY A 73 -2.37 -2.26 1.97
C GLY A 73 -1.24 -2.54 0.98
N GLY A 74 -1.02 -1.62 0.05
CA GLY A 74 0.01 -1.77 -0.98
C GLY A 74 -0.37 -2.79 -2.06
N LEU A 75 -1.66 -2.87 -2.41
CA LEU A 75 -2.18 -3.80 -3.43
C LEU A 75 -2.45 -3.10 -4.77
N ILE A 76 -2.86 -1.84 -4.74
CA ILE A 76 -3.45 -1.11 -5.85
C ILE A 76 -2.52 0.01 -6.30
N TYR A 77 -2.37 0.20 -7.61
CA TYR A 77 -1.61 1.31 -8.17
C TYR A 77 -2.24 2.67 -7.86
N ASP A 78 -1.41 3.71 -7.86
CA ASP A 78 -1.87 5.10 -7.85
C ASP A 78 -2.64 5.39 -9.16
N GLY A 79 -3.62 6.31 -9.08
CA GLY A 79 -4.44 6.69 -10.23
C GLY A 79 -5.62 5.73 -10.51
N VAL A 80 -5.74 4.61 -9.81
CA VAL A 80 -6.84 3.65 -9.98
C VAL A 80 -8.13 4.15 -9.35
N ASN A 81 -8.03 4.80 -8.21
CA ASN A 81 -9.19 5.29 -7.48
C ASN A 81 -8.91 6.65 -6.83
N PRO A 82 -9.65 7.72 -7.20
CA PRO A 82 -9.38 9.07 -6.72
C PRO A 82 -9.55 9.24 -5.20
N ILE A 83 -10.40 8.43 -4.56
CA ILE A 83 -10.56 8.45 -3.10
C ILE A 83 -9.31 7.86 -2.43
N LEU A 84 -8.79 6.76 -2.98
CA LEU A 84 -7.56 6.13 -2.50
C LEU A 84 -6.37 7.08 -2.64
N ASP A 85 -6.25 7.74 -3.79
CA ASP A 85 -5.19 8.73 -4.05
C ASP A 85 -5.28 9.92 -3.09
N GLY A 86 -6.49 10.42 -2.84
CA GLY A 86 -6.74 11.47 -1.86
C GLY A 86 -6.33 11.08 -0.43
N LEU A 87 -6.58 9.83 -0.02
CA LEU A 87 -6.16 9.32 1.28
C LEU A 87 -4.63 9.18 1.37
N ARG A 88 -3.97 8.75 0.28
CA ARG A 88 -2.50 8.65 0.21
C ARG A 88 -1.85 10.03 0.29
N ASN A 89 -2.37 11.02 -0.41
CA ASN A 89 -1.91 12.40 -0.31
C ASN A 89 -2.00 12.93 1.13
N GLN A 90 -3.04 12.57 1.89
CA GLN A 90 -3.13 12.93 3.31
C GLN A 90 -2.01 12.31 4.16
N LEU A 91 -1.51 11.10 3.81
CA LEU A 91 -0.35 10.52 4.47
C LEU A 91 0.94 11.27 4.14
N ASP A 92 1.12 11.68 2.90
CA ASP A 92 2.29 12.43 2.47
C ASP A 92 2.32 13.82 3.12
N ASP A 93 1.20 14.53 3.17
CA ASP A 93 1.04 15.79 3.91
C ASP A 93 1.37 15.61 5.40
N HIS A 94 0.99 14.48 5.98
CA HIS A 94 1.34 14.18 7.36
C HIS A 94 2.84 13.97 7.56
N ASN A 95 3.50 13.27 6.64
CA ASN A 95 4.93 13.05 6.72
C ASN A 95 5.73 14.35 6.61
N GLU A 96 5.27 15.28 5.78
CA GLU A 96 5.84 16.62 5.69
C GLU A 96 5.59 17.42 6.98
N TRP A 97 4.37 17.37 7.50
CA TRP A 97 4.03 18.01 8.77
C TRP A 97 4.91 17.51 9.92
N LEU A 98 5.19 16.22 10.02
CA LEU A 98 6.09 15.67 11.05
C LEU A 98 7.48 16.28 10.99
N LYS A 99 8.04 16.48 9.78
CA LYS A 99 9.34 17.12 9.59
C LYS A 99 9.32 18.58 10.07
N LEU A 100 8.27 19.31 9.70
CA LEU A 100 8.10 20.71 10.10
C LEU A 100 7.89 20.82 11.61
N GLN A 101 7.12 19.93 12.21
CA GLN A 101 6.89 19.86 13.65
C GLN A 101 8.18 19.62 14.43
N GLU A 102 9.03 18.68 13.97
CA GLU A 102 10.34 18.48 14.58
C GLU A 102 11.19 19.75 14.57
N LEU A 103 11.22 20.44 13.45
CA LEU A 103 11.98 21.69 13.31
C LEU A 103 11.42 22.80 14.20
N GLN A 104 10.11 22.91 14.29
CA GLN A 104 9.43 23.90 15.12
C GLN A 104 9.68 23.64 16.59
N GLU A 105 9.57 22.39 17.05
CA GLU A 105 9.81 22.03 18.44
C GLU A 105 11.28 22.20 18.85
N LYS A 106 12.23 21.94 17.94
CA LYS A 106 13.65 22.29 18.16
C LYS A 106 13.85 23.78 18.40
N LYS A 107 13.18 24.64 17.63
CA LYS A 107 13.26 26.11 17.79
C LYS A 107 12.60 26.56 19.09
N ASN A 108 11.40 26.08 19.38
CA ASN A 108 10.61 26.48 20.54
C ASN A 108 11.27 26.07 21.87
N SER A 109 11.85 24.88 21.91
CA SER A 109 12.52 24.35 23.11
C SER A 109 14.00 24.74 23.23
N ASN A 110 14.59 25.25 22.14
CA ASN A 110 16.04 25.46 22.03
C ASN A 110 16.87 24.17 22.25
N ILE A 111 16.29 23.01 21.94
CA ILE A 111 16.91 21.70 22.06
C ILE A 111 17.26 21.17 20.66
N ASN A 112 18.45 21.44 20.16
CA ASN A 112 18.88 21.11 18.81
C ASN A 112 18.97 19.61 18.51
N ASN A 113 19.24 18.78 19.52
CA ASN A 113 19.37 17.33 19.41
C ASN A 113 18.06 16.56 19.63
N LEU A 114 16.94 17.25 19.76
CA LEU A 114 15.59 16.66 19.78
C LEU A 114 15.36 15.87 18.47
N LYS A 115 14.69 14.73 18.59
CA LYS A 115 14.24 13.92 17.43
C LYS A 115 12.78 13.53 17.61
N LEU A 116 11.99 13.73 16.55
CA LEU A 116 10.65 13.18 16.48
C LEU A 116 10.74 11.75 15.92
N GLN A 117 10.28 10.78 16.69
CA GLN A 117 10.40 9.35 16.37
C GLN A 117 9.04 8.65 16.52
N TYR A 118 8.94 7.46 15.94
CA TYR A 118 7.77 6.60 16.06
C TYR A 118 8.13 5.28 16.76
N HIS A 119 7.27 4.84 17.66
CA HIS A 119 7.38 3.52 18.27
C HIS A 119 6.06 2.77 18.18
N ARG A 120 6.11 1.49 17.79
CA ARG A 120 4.92 0.68 17.52
C ARG A 120 3.91 0.62 18.69
N SER A 121 4.40 0.61 19.94
CA SER A 121 3.52 0.44 21.12
C SER A 121 2.92 1.75 21.65
N PHE A 122 3.51 2.91 21.37
CA PHE A 122 3.06 4.19 21.95
C PHE A 122 3.10 5.38 21.01
N GLY A 123 3.30 5.12 19.69
CA GLY A 123 3.14 6.11 18.65
C GLY A 123 4.29 7.10 18.48
N TYR A 124 4.00 8.29 18.02
CA TYR A 124 4.96 9.37 17.82
C TYR A 124 5.36 10.03 19.14
N PHE A 125 6.64 10.35 19.28
CA PHE A 125 7.19 11.01 20.46
C PHE A 125 8.42 11.87 20.13
N LEU A 126 8.68 12.84 20.98
CA LEU A 126 9.87 13.67 20.98
C LEU A 126 10.90 13.06 21.94
N ALA A 127 12.04 12.63 21.39
CA ALA A 127 13.15 12.10 22.17
C ALA A 127 14.11 13.23 22.52
N VAL A 128 14.41 13.40 23.80
CA VAL A 128 15.30 14.42 24.33
C VAL A 128 16.31 13.77 25.26
N SER A 129 17.58 14.18 25.18
CA SER A 129 18.59 13.69 26.11
C SER A 129 18.25 14.09 27.57
N LYS A 130 18.56 13.21 28.52
CA LYS A 130 18.23 13.42 29.93
C LYS A 130 18.78 14.76 30.50
N ALA A 131 19.93 15.18 30.01
CA ALA A 131 20.53 16.46 30.41
C ALA A 131 19.72 17.71 29.99
N LYS A 132 18.89 17.59 28.94
CA LYS A 132 18.06 18.68 28.40
C LYS A 132 16.58 18.53 28.79
N SER A 133 16.18 17.43 29.40
CA SER A 133 14.78 17.14 29.74
C SER A 133 14.17 18.04 30.81
N LEU A 134 14.99 18.75 31.57
CA LEU A 134 14.54 19.75 32.56
C LEU A 134 14.10 21.07 31.95
N ASN A 135 14.49 21.33 30.70
CA ASN A 135 14.23 22.59 30.00
C ASN A 135 13.17 22.43 28.87
N VAL A 136 12.36 21.38 28.96
CA VAL A 136 11.28 21.17 27.97
C VAL A 136 10.10 22.10 28.23
N PRO A 137 9.33 22.49 27.20
CA PRO A 137 8.13 23.28 27.39
C PRO A 137 7.08 22.60 28.28
N ASP A 138 6.35 23.35 29.07
CA ASP A 138 5.37 22.85 30.05
C ASP A 138 4.22 22.05 29.42
N HIS A 139 3.89 22.33 28.16
CA HIS A 139 2.83 21.62 27.42
C HIS A 139 3.24 20.23 26.92
N TRP A 140 4.52 19.85 27.05
CA TRP A 140 4.96 18.51 26.70
C TRP A 140 4.63 17.52 27.82
N ILE A 141 4.00 16.43 27.45
CA ILE A 141 3.59 15.37 28.36
C ILE A 141 4.66 14.28 28.35
N ARG A 142 5.30 14.05 29.49
CA ARG A 142 6.30 12.97 29.65
C ARG A 142 5.62 11.61 29.52
N ARG A 143 6.14 10.76 28.65
CA ARG A 143 5.62 9.41 28.37
C ARG A 143 6.50 8.31 28.95
N GLN A 144 7.81 8.46 28.83
CA GLN A 144 8.76 7.44 29.25
C GLN A 144 10.10 8.08 29.62
N THR A 145 10.71 7.59 30.70
CA THR A 145 12.07 7.93 31.14
C THR A 145 12.95 6.71 30.88
N LEU A 146 14.00 6.88 30.10
CA LEU A 146 15.05 5.90 29.86
C LEU A 146 16.37 6.34 30.55
N THR A 147 17.41 5.52 30.48
CA THR A 147 18.68 5.80 31.13
C THR A 147 19.33 7.09 30.60
N ASN A 148 19.30 7.31 29.28
CA ASN A 148 20.00 8.40 28.60
C ASN A 148 19.08 9.43 27.93
N GLU A 149 17.78 9.12 27.79
CA GLU A 149 16.78 9.96 27.11
C GLU A 149 15.46 9.97 27.88
N GLU A 150 14.68 11.01 27.64
CA GLU A 150 13.29 11.11 28.03
C GLU A 150 12.42 11.30 26.77
N ARG A 151 11.23 10.74 26.80
CA ARG A 151 10.27 10.74 25.71
C ARG A 151 9.04 11.52 26.08
N PHE A 152 8.70 12.47 25.22
CA PHE A 152 7.57 13.38 25.42
C PHE A 152 6.60 13.27 24.27
N VAL A 153 5.36 13.66 24.48
CA VAL A 153 4.34 13.82 23.45
C VAL A 153 3.66 15.18 23.64
N THR A 154 3.30 15.81 22.52
CA THR A 154 2.48 17.01 22.56
C THR A 154 1.01 16.64 22.31
N PRO A 155 0.03 17.42 22.83
CA PRO A 155 -1.37 17.21 22.53
C PRO A 155 -1.67 17.19 21.02
N GLU A 156 -1.03 18.10 20.28
CA GLU A 156 -1.17 18.22 18.83
C GLU A 156 -0.65 16.97 18.09
N LEU A 157 0.52 16.46 18.49
CA LEU A 157 1.09 15.24 17.92
C LEU A 157 0.16 14.03 18.14
N LYS A 158 -0.44 13.93 19.32
CA LYS A 158 -1.38 12.86 19.68
C LYS A 158 -2.69 12.94 18.89
N GLU A 159 -3.26 14.14 18.71
CA GLU A 159 -4.47 14.34 17.92
C GLU A 159 -4.23 13.95 16.45
N ARG A 160 -3.12 14.42 15.90
CA ARG A 160 -2.76 14.14 14.50
C ARG A 160 -2.48 12.66 14.26
N GLU A 161 -1.84 11.99 15.20
CA GLU A 161 -1.62 10.54 15.16
C GLU A 161 -2.93 9.76 15.04
N GLY A 162 -3.93 10.11 15.85
CA GLY A 162 -5.26 9.48 15.79
C GLY A 162 -5.93 9.61 14.41
N LYS A 163 -5.85 10.80 13.80
CA LYS A 163 -6.38 11.04 12.44
C LYS A 163 -5.65 10.19 11.40
N ILE A 164 -4.34 10.14 11.45
CA ILE A 164 -3.54 9.38 10.49
C ILE A 164 -3.73 7.87 10.63
N PHE A 165 -3.92 7.38 11.83
CA PHE A 165 -4.25 5.98 12.05
C PHE A 165 -5.56 5.59 11.33
N GLN A 166 -6.59 6.43 11.40
CA GLN A 166 -7.84 6.23 10.69
C GLN A 166 -7.65 6.26 9.15
N VAL A 167 -6.85 7.20 8.65
CA VAL A 167 -6.53 7.29 7.21
C VAL A 167 -5.84 6.02 6.72
N ARG A 168 -4.83 5.52 7.44
CA ARG A 168 -4.14 4.25 7.10
C ARG A 168 -5.09 3.06 7.08
N ALA A 169 -5.94 2.94 8.10
CA ALA A 169 -6.94 1.87 8.16
C ALA A 169 -7.90 1.94 6.96
N ARG A 170 -8.34 3.15 6.58
CA ARG A 170 -9.24 3.34 5.44
C ARG A 170 -8.57 3.04 4.10
N ILE A 171 -7.30 3.38 3.92
CA ILE A 171 -6.51 2.98 2.73
C ILE A 171 -6.49 1.46 2.59
N SER A 172 -6.07 0.74 3.63
CA SER A 172 -5.98 -0.74 3.59
C SER A 172 -7.33 -1.38 3.32
N GLN A 173 -8.39 -0.85 3.91
CA GLN A 173 -9.75 -1.33 3.68
C GLN A 173 -10.20 -1.09 2.24
N LEU A 174 -9.99 0.12 1.70
CA LEU A 174 -10.40 0.48 0.34
C LEU A 174 -9.62 -0.33 -0.71
N GLU A 175 -8.32 -0.52 -0.52
CA GLU A 175 -7.52 -1.39 -1.40
C GLU A 175 -8.03 -2.83 -1.40
N TYR A 176 -8.39 -3.36 -0.24
CA TYR A 176 -9.01 -4.68 -0.13
C TYR A 176 -10.36 -4.76 -0.84
N GLU A 177 -11.21 -3.73 -0.71
CA GLU A 177 -12.50 -3.63 -1.41
C GLU A 177 -12.31 -3.65 -2.93
N LEU A 178 -11.39 -2.85 -3.46
CA LEU A 178 -11.05 -2.80 -4.88
C LEU A 178 -10.51 -4.14 -5.40
N PHE A 179 -9.60 -4.76 -4.65
CA PHE A 179 -9.10 -6.10 -4.96
C PHE A 179 -10.23 -7.13 -5.00
N CYS A 180 -11.17 -7.11 -4.06
CA CYS A 180 -12.31 -8.02 -4.05
C CYS A 180 -13.20 -7.86 -5.28
N GLN A 181 -13.41 -6.63 -5.75
CA GLN A 181 -14.16 -6.35 -6.98
C GLN A 181 -13.48 -6.99 -8.21
N LEU A 182 -12.15 -6.84 -8.33
CA LEU A 182 -11.39 -7.50 -9.38
C LEU A 182 -11.46 -9.03 -9.29
N ARG A 183 -11.29 -9.58 -8.10
CA ARG A 183 -11.38 -11.03 -7.87
C ARG A 183 -12.74 -11.60 -8.29
N ILE A 184 -13.82 -10.90 -7.97
CA ILE A 184 -15.18 -11.29 -8.39
C ILE A 184 -15.30 -11.24 -9.92
N LEU A 185 -14.76 -10.20 -10.56
CA LEU A 185 -14.77 -10.08 -12.02
C LEU A 185 -14.05 -11.25 -12.70
N VAL A 186 -12.85 -11.59 -12.20
CA VAL A 186 -12.08 -12.76 -12.68
C VAL A 186 -12.87 -14.06 -12.47
N GLY A 187 -13.50 -14.22 -11.31
CA GLY A 187 -14.30 -15.41 -11.00
C GLY A 187 -15.51 -15.59 -11.93
N LYS A 188 -16.15 -14.49 -12.37
CA LYS A 188 -17.27 -14.53 -13.34
C LYS A 188 -16.82 -14.93 -14.73
N LYS A 189 -15.63 -14.51 -15.17
CA LYS A 189 -15.07 -14.82 -16.48
C LYS A 189 -14.38 -16.19 -16.53
N SER A 190 -14.19 -16.86 -15.39
CA SER A 190 -13.59 -18.20 -15.32
C SER A 190 -14.59 -19.36 -15.40
N LYS A 191 -15.86 -19.07 -15.62
CA LYS A 191 -16.94 -20.04 -15.89
C LYS A 191 -17.20 -20.13 -17.39
#